data_1eecd77c469f3f8001d16db21eb0aac9
#
_entry.id   1eecd77c469f3f8001d16db21eb0aac9
#
_cell.length_a   1.000
_cell.length_b   1.000
_cell.length_c   1.000
_cell.angle_alpha   90.00
_cell.angle_beta   90.00
_cell.angle_gamma   90.00
#
_symmetry.space_group_name_H-M   'P 1'
#
loop_
_entity.id
_entity.type
_entity.pdbx_description
1 polymer ?
#
loop_
_entity_poly.entity_id
_entity_poly.type
_entity_poly.pdbx_seq_one_letter_code
_entity_poly.pdbx_strand_id
1 'polypeptide(L)'
;MSGFKDVVGHKDIIQYIQNAVEQDKVSHAYILNGAKGSGKKMLAKLFAMTLQCENSQSEPCGECRSCRQADSGNQPDIITIQHEKPGSISVDDIREQLNGDIMIKPYSNRYKIYIIPEADLLTVQAQNALLKRLKSHRICHYFSADRECRQFAVRQFVQDVSC
;
A
#
# COMPACT_ATOMS: atom_id res chain seq x y z
N MET A 1 -11.67 -15.95 3.92
CA MET A 1 -11.25 -14.57 3.55
C MET A 1 -10.98 -13.79 4.80
N SER A 2 -9.82 -13.19 4.89
CA SER A 2 -9.40 -12.44 6.08
C SER A 2 -9.98 -11.03 6.04
N GLY A 3 -10.61 -10.62 7.16
CA GLY A 3 -10.99 -9.24 7.42
C GLY A 3 -10.11 -8.64 8.51
N PHE A 4 -10.30 -7.39 8.87
CA PHE A 4 -9.60 -6.79 10.01
C PHE A 4 -9.87 -7.51 11.33
N LYS A 5 -10.98 -8.23 11.43
CA LYS A 5 -11.35 -9.05 12.60
C LYS A 5 -10.41 -10.24 12.83
N ASP A 6 -9.77 -10.71 11.78
CA ASP A 6 -8.83 -11.84 11.85
C ASP A 6 -7.40 -11.41 12.22
N VAL A 7 -7.15 -10.10 12.25
CA VAL A 7 -5.85 -9.54 12.62
C VAL A 7 -5.72 -9.51 14.14
N VAL A 8 -4.79 -10.29 14.66
CA VAL A 8 -4.48 -10.29 16.08
C VAL A 8 -3.57 -9.09 16.40
N GLY A 9 -4.04 -8.21 17.28
CA GLY A 9 -3.31 -6.98 17.62
C GLY A 9 -3.59 -5.83 16.67
N HIS A 10 -2.77 -4.79 16.73
CA HIS A 10 -2.82 -3.60 15.85
C HIS A 10 -4.17 -2.85 15.82
N LYS A 11 -4.93 -2.88 16.90
CA LYS A 11 -6.26 -2.28 16.98
C LYS A 11 -6.25 -0.79 16.63
N ASP A 12 -5.26 -0.05 17.13
CA ASP A 12 -5.15 1.39 16.90
C ASP A 12 -4.92 1.70 15.41
N ILE A 13 -4.09 0.89 14.74
CA ILE A 13 -3.81 1.02 13.31
C ILE A 13 -5.06 0.70 12.48
N ILE A 14 -5.74 -0.38 12.81
CA ILE A 14 -6.97 -0.79 12.15
C ILE A 14 -8.02 0.32 12.29
N GLN A 15 -8.23 0.83 13.48
CA GLN A 15 -9.17 1.91 13.74
C GLN A 15 -8.80 3.19 12.99
N TYR A 16 -7.51 3.52 12.94
CA TYR A 16 -7.01 4.64 12.17
C TYR A 16 -7.32 4.49 10.66
N ILE A 17 -7.05 3.31 10.10
CA ILE A 17 -7.34 2.99 8.70
C ILE A 17 -8.83 3.10 8.42
N GLN A 18 -9.67 2.51 9.26
CA GLN A 18 -11.12 2.54 9.13
C GLN A 18 -11.66 3.97 9.16
N ASN A 19 -11.22 4.78 10.12
CA ASN A 19 -11.59 6.19 10.22
C ASN A 19 -11.18 7.00 8.98
N ALA A 20 -9.98 6.75 8.44
CA ALA A 20 -9.50 7.43 7.25
C ALA A 20 -10.36 7.12 6.02
N VAL A 21 -10.82 5.87 5.89
CA VAL A 21 -11.71 5.43 4.80
C VAL A 21 -13.11 6.02 4.97
N GLU A 22 -13.70 5.94 6.16
CA GLU A 22 -15.04 6.46 6.46
C GLU A 22 -15.14 7.97 6.25
N GLN A 23 -14.08 8.71 6.56
CA GLN A 23 -14.04 10.16 6.40
C GLN A 23 -13.63 10.62 4.99
N ASP A 24 -13.35 9.70 4.07
CA ASP A 24 -12.76 9.97 2.74
C ASP A 24 -11.46 10.81 2.82
N LYS A 25 -10.69 10.61 3.90
CA LYS A 25 -9.42 11.30 4.18
C LYS A 25 -8.22 10.36 4.03
N VAL A 26 -8.23 9.60 2.95
CA VAL A 26 -7.13 8.66 2.66
C VAL A 26 -5.92 9.43 2.15
N SER A 27 -4.78 9.26 2.80
CA SER A 27 -3.51 9.87 2.38
C SER A 27 -2.96 9.19 1.13
N HIS A 28 -2.13 9.91 0.38
CA HIS A 28 -1.50 9.39 -0.84
C HIS A 28 -0.46 8.29 -0.57
N ALA A 29 0.10 8.25 0.61
CA ALA A 29 1.09 7.26 0.99
C ALA A 29 1.04 6.94 2.48
N TYR A 30 1.33 5.69 2.81
CA TYR A 30 1.42 5.17 4.17
C TYR A 30 2.70 4.36 4.33
N ILE A 31 3.38 4.51 5.45
CA ILE A 31 4.49 3.63 5.85
C ILE A 31 4.03 2.80 7.05
N LEU A 32 4.03 1.49 6.89
CA LEU A 32 3.82 0.56 7.98
C LEU A 32 5.18 0.12 8.54
N ASN A 33 5.56 0.70 9.66
CA ASN A 33 6.78 0.38 10.37
C ASN A 33 6.54 -0.71 11.42
N GLY A 34 7.48 -1.62 11.58
CA GLY A 34 7.41 -2.64 12.62
C GLY A 34 8.40 -3.78 12.40
N ALA A 35 8.52 -4.67 13.38
CA ALA A 35 9.41 -5.82 13.31
C ALA A 35 9.05 -6.76 12.15
N LYS A 36 10.03 -7.53 11.70
CA LYS A 36 9.80 -8.59 10.70
C LYS A 36 8.78 -9.59 11.23
N GLY A 37 7.78 -9.92 10.41
CA GLY A 37 6.71 -10.83 10.82
C GLY A 37 5.55 -10.17 11.57
N SER A 38 5.54 -8.86 11.81
CA SER A 38 4.44 -8.16 12.51
C SER A 38 3.13 -8.00 11.71
N GLY A 39 2.98 -8.66 10.57
CA GLY A 39 1.73 -8.63 9.80
C GLY A 39 1.55 -7.42 8.87
N LYS A 40 2.56 -6.56 8.71
CA LYS A 40 2.49 -5.35 7.87
C LYS A 40 1.97 -5.60 6.45
N LYS A 41 2.45 -6.66 5.80
CA LYS A 41 2.02 -7.03 4.44
C LYS A 41 0.54 -7.40 4.40
N MET A 42 0.06 -8.08 5.43
CA MET A 42 -1.35 -8.43 5.56
C MET A 42 -2.22 -7.19 5.78
N LEU A 43 -1.80 -6.28 6.67
CA LEU A 43 -2.48 -5.01 6.90
C LEU A 43 -2.53 -4.15 5.64
N ALA A 44 -1.42 -4.04 4.89
CA ALA A 44 -1.39 -3.32 3.62
C ALA A 44 -2.36 -3.93 2.60
N LYS A 45 -2.40 -5.27 2.49
CA LYS A 45 -3.34 -5.97 1.61
C LYS A 45 -4.80 -5.72 2.02
N LEU A 46 -5.13 -5.84 3.29
CA LEU A 46 -6.48 -5.61 3.80
C LEU A 46 -6.93 -4.16 3.57
N PHE A 47 -6.04 -3.21 3.80
CA PHE A 47 -6.34 -1.81 3.52
C PHE A 47 -6.58 -1.56 2.02
N ALA A 48 -5.73 -2.11 1.15
CA ALA A 48 -5.93 -2.05 -0.28
C ALA A 48 -7.26 -2.67 -0.71
N MET A 49 -7.63 -3.81 -0.14
CA MET A 49 -8.93 -4.44 -0.37
C MET A 49 -10.09 -3.57 0.08
N THR A 50 -9.96 -2.89 1.22
CA THR A 50 -10.98 -1.96 1.73
C THR A 50 -11.21 -0.81 0.77
N LEU A 51 -10.15 -0.19 0.26
CA LEU A 51 -10.23 0.91 -0.70
C LEU A 51 -10.81 0.50 -2.06
N GLN A 52 -10.64 -0.76 -2.44
CA GLN A 52 -11.15 -1.32 -3.69
C GLN A 52 -12.50 -2.01 -3.55
N CYS A 53 -13.02 -2.12 -2.34
CA CYS A 53 -14.28 -2.80 -2.10
C CYS A 53 -15.46 -2.01 -2.66
N GLU A 54 -16.32 -2.67 -3.41
CA GLU A 54 -17.50 -2.06 -4.02
C GLU A 54 -18.63 -1.79 -3.02
N ASN A 55 -18.68 -2.55 -1.92
CA ASN A 55 -19.77 -2.55 -0.95
C ASN A 55 -19.37 -2.05 0.43
N SER A 56 -18.11 -1.65 0.63
CA SER A 56 -17.60 -1.35 1.97
C SER A 56 -17.52 0.13 2.28
N GLN A 57 -17.71 0.44 3.55
CA GLN A 57 -17.41 1.75 4.13
C GLN A 57 -16.09 1.74 4.90
N SER A 58 -15.76 0.67 5.65
CA SER A 58 -14.57 0.61 6.51
C SER A 58 -13.90 -0.76 6.58
N GLU A 59 -14.53 -1.83 6.04
CA GLU A 59 -13.98 -3.18 6.00
C GLU A 59 -14.19 -3.82 4.62
N PRO A 60 -13.30 -4.71 4.14
CA PRO A 60 -13.53 -5.41 2.90
C PRO A 60 -14.71 -6.40 3.07
N CYS A 61 -15.71 -6.36 2.20
CA CYS A 61 -16.87 -7.24 2.29
C CYS A 61 -16.54 -8.71 2.00
N GLY A 62 -15.42 -8.98 1.33
CA GLY A 62 -14.98 -10.32 0.97
C GLY A 62 -15.74 -10.97 -0.19
N GLU A 63 -16.89 -10.49 -0.58
CA GLU A 63 -17.81 -11.14 -1.53
C GLU A 63 -17.87 -10.47 -2.89
N CYS A 64 -17.64 -9.16 -2.98
CA CYS A 64 -17.67 -8.43 -4.24
C CYS A 64 -16.56 -8.90 -5.20
N ARG A 65 -16.70 -8.59 -6.46
CA ARG A 65 -15.73 -8.95 -7.50
C ARG A 65 -14.32 -8.46 -7.16
N SER A 66 -14.22 -7.21 -6.72
CA SER A 66 -12.94 -6.59 -6.38
C SER A 66 -12.26 -7.29 -5.20
N CYS A 67 -12.99 -7.62 -4.14
CA CYS A 67 -12.45 -8.34 -2.99
C CYS A 67 -11.96 -9.75 -3.37
N ARG A 68 -12.73 -10.49 -4.18
CA ARG A 68 -12.32 -11.82 -4.66
C ARG A 68 -11.07 -11.77 -5.54
N GLN A 69 -10.97 -10.78 -6.42
CA GLN A 69 -9.79 -10.57 -7.25
C GLN A 69 -8.57 -10.18 -6.40
N ALA A 70 -8.74 -9.33 -5.40
CA ALA A 70 -7.67 -8.93 -4.50
C ALA A 70 -7.18 -10.10 -3.63
N ASP A 71 -8.09 -10.97 -3.19
CA ASP A 71 -7.71 -12.15 -2.41
C ASP A 71 -6.89 -13.14 -3.24
N SER A 72 -7.28 -13.37 -4.50
CA SER A 72 -6.55 -14.21 -5.44
C SER A 72 -5.28 -13.56 -6.02
N GLY A 73 -5.02 -12.29 -5.72
CA GLY A 73 -3.87 -11.55 -6.25
C GLY A 73 -4.03 -11.08 -7.70
N ASN A 74 -5.23 -11.13 -8.26
CA ASN A 74 -5.54 -10.79 -9.65
C ASN A 74 -6.26 -9.43 -9.81
N GLN A 75 -6.26 -8.59 -8.77
CA GLN A 75 -6.85 -7.26 -8.86
C GLN A 75 -5.89 -6.31 -9.60
N PRO A 76 -6.29 -5.78 -10.78
CA PRO A 76 -5.39 -4.98 -11.61
C PRO A 76 -5.01 -3.63 -10.99
N ASP A 77 -5.84 -3.12 -10.08
CA ASP A 77 -5.59 -1.85 -9.41
C ASP A 77 -4.80 -1.99 -8.09
N ILE A 78 -4.42 -3.21 -7.71
CA ILE A 78 -3.53 -3.49 -6.56
C ILE A 78 -2.26 -4.15 -7.06
N ILE A 79 -1.18 -3.39 -7.11
CA ILE A 79 0.10 -3.82 -7.67
C ILE A 79 1.11 -3.96 -6.54
N THR A 80 1.67 -5.15 -6.39
CA THR A 80 2.78 -5.37 -5.47
C THR A 80 4.09 -5.29 -6.22
N ILE A 81 4.93 -4.32 -5.87
CA ILE A 81 6.26 -4.16 -6.45
C ILE A 81 7.13 -5.34 -6.05
N GLN A 82 7.70 -5.99 -7.05
CA GLN A 82 8.66 -7.08 -6.87
C GLN A 82 10.05 -6.59 -7.25
N HIS A 83 11.08 -7.15 -6.65
CA HIS A 83 12.46 -6.89 -7.01
C HIS A 83 13.21 -8.21 -7.19
N GLU A 84 14.08 -8.26 -8.19
CA GLU A 84 14.85 -9.45 -8.51
C GLU A 84 16.12 -9.57 -7.66
N LYS A 85 16.70 -8.43 -7.28
CA LYS A 85 17.95 -8.40 -6.54
C LYS A 85 17.72 -8.45 -5.04
N PRO A 86 18.23 -9.47 -4.34
CA PRO A 86 18.16 -9.48 -2.89
C PRO A 86 18.95 -8.30 -2.32
N GLY A 87 18.32 -7.51 -1.45
CA GLY A 87 18.96 -6.45 -0.67
C GLY A 87 18.87 -5.03 -1.23
N SER A 88 18.33 -4.80 -2.44
CA SER A 88 18.08 -3.43 -2.91
C SER A 88 16.96 -3.38 -3.93
N ILE A 89 16.15 -2.33 -3.86
CA ILE A 89 15.14 -1.97 -4.86
C ILE A 89 15.68 -0.77 -5.64
N SER A 90 15.99 -1.00 -6.92
CA SER A 90 16.57 0.02 -7.79
C SER A 90 15.51 0.97 -8.37
N VAL A 91 15.97 2.06 -8.95
CA VAL A 91 15.10 2.99 -9.68
C VAL A 91 14.49 2.34 -10.92
N ASP A 92 15.18 1.38 -11.52
CA ASP A 92 14.71 0.69 -12.72
C ASP A 92 13.60 -0.30 -12.39
N ASP A 93 13.72 -1.05 -11.28
CA ASP A 93 12.63 -1.90 -10.76
C ASP A 93 11.34 -1.09 -10.56
N ILE A 94 11.47 0.13 -10.02
CA ILE A 94 10.34 1.05 -9.82
C ILE A 94 9.82 1.57 -11.18
N ARG A 95 10.71 1.96 -12.09
CA ARG A 95 10.30 2.51 -13.38
C ARG A 95 9.61 1.51 -14.27
N GLU A 96 10.13 0.31 -14.38
CA GLU A 96 9.55 -0.76 -15.21
C GLU A 96 8.14 -1.11 -14.77
N GLN A 97 7.94 -1.28 -13.46
CA GLN A 97 6.65 -1.68 -12.91
C GLN A 97 5.64 -0.53 -12.80
N LEU A 98 6.11 0.72 -12.69
CA LEU A 98 5.22 1.89 -12.58
C LEU A 98 4.98 2.60 -13.91
N ASN A 99 5.94 2.62 -14.85
CA ASN A 99 5.85 3.48 -16.03
C ASN A 99 4.70 3.09 -16.98
N GLY A 100 4.46 1.80 -17.15
CA GLY A 100 3.39 1.32 -18.04
C GLY A 100 1.99 1.55 -17.49
N ASP A 101 1.87 1.64 -16.18
CA ASP A 101 0.60 1.50 -15.48
C ASP A 101 0.08 2.80 -14.85
N ILE A 102 0.97 3.72 -14.48
CA ILE A 102 0.60 5.00 -13.83
C ILE A 102 -0.24 5.90 -14.73
N MET A 103 -0.05 5.84 -16.03
CA MET A 103 -0.82 6.65 -17.00
C MET A 103 -2.23 6.08 -17.26
N ILE A 104 -2.48 4.87 -16.81
CA ILE A 104 -3.77 4.20 -16.98
C ILE A 104 -4.65 4.50 -15.77
N LYS A 105 -5.86 4.98 -16.00
CA LYS A 105 -6.83 5.19 -14.91
C LYS A 105 -7.17 3.86 -14.23
N PRO A 106 -7.53 3.87 -12.93
CA PRO A 106 -8.00 2.66 -12.25
C PRO A 106 -9.16 2.00 -13.02
N TYR A 107 -9.12 0.67 -13.09
CA TYR A 107 -10.13 -0.12 -13.81
C TYR A 107 -11.43 -0.28 -13.03
N SER A 108 -11.32 -0.48 -11.72
CA SER A 108 -12.44 -0.93 -10.91
C SER A 108 -12.98 0.15 -9.97
N ASN A 109 -12.12 1.02 -9.42
CA ASN A 109 -12.51 1.97 -8.39
C ASN A 109 -11.70 3.28 -8.45
N ARG A 110 -11.80 4.09 -7.39
CA ARG A 110 -11.22 5.46 -7.31
C ARG A 110 -9.69 5.47 -7.18
N TYR A 111 -9.09 4.39 -6.68
CA TYR A 111 -7.67 4.34 -6.29
C TYR A 111 -6.91 3.29 -7.09
N LYS A 112 -5.67 3.62 -7.43
CA LYS A 112 -4.66 2.67 -7.87
C LYS A 112 -3.65 2.52 -6.74
N ILE A 113 -3.35 1.30 -6.33
CA ILE A 113 -2.65 1.02 -5.10
C ILE A 113 -1.36 0.26 -5.40
N TYR A 114 -0.26 0.79 -4.91
CA TYR A 114 1.05 0.15 -5.03
C TYR A 114 1.52 -0.28 -3.64
N ILE A 115 1.77 -1.56 -3.47
CA ILE A 115 2.33 -2.13 -2.24
C ILE A 115 3.81 -2.37 -2.49
N ILE A 116 4.67 -1.76 -1.67
CA ILE A 116 6.12 -1.90 -1.75
C ILE A 116 6.58 -2.61 -0.48
N PRO A 117 6.75 -3.95 -0.54
CA PRO A 117 7.35 -4.69 0.56
C PRO A 117 8.81 -4.27 0.70
N GLU A 118 9.34 -4.32 1.93
CA GLU A 118 10.75 -4.05 2.21
C GLU A 118 11.22 -2.68 1.68
N ALA A 119 10.43 -1.65 1.94
CA ALA A 119 10.71 -0.28 1.47
C ALA A 119 12.04 0.31 2.01
N ASP A 120 12.57 -0.25 3.06
CA ASP A 120 13.90 0.03 3.60
C ASP A 120 15.04 -0.36 2.62
N LEU A 121 14.76 -1.22 1.64
CA LEU A 121 15.70 -1.58 0.57
C LEU A 121 15.69 -0.61 -0.61
N LEU A 122 14.80 0.38 -0.63
CA LEU A 122 14.76 1.39 -1.69
C LEU A 122 16.02 2.25 -1.72
N THR A 123 16.67 2.31 -2.87
CA THR A 123 17.76 3.27 -3.08
C THR A 123 17.23 4.70 -3.04
N VAL A 124 18.10 5.67 -2.74
CA VAL A 124 17.74 7.11 -2.71
C VAL A 124 17.15 7.56 -4.05
N GLN A 125 17.68 7.04 -5.15
CA GLN A 125 17.17 7.33 -6.49
C GLN A 125 15.78 6.75 -6.72
N ALA A 126 15.51 5.53 -6.24
CA ALA A 126 14.19 4.91 -6.29
C ALA A 126 13.18 5.70 -5.43
N GLN A 127 13.58 6.14 -4.24
CA GLN A 127 12.75 6.99 -3.38
C GLN A 127 12.37 8.30 -4.08
N ASN A 128 13.34 8.98 -4.70
CA ASN A 128 13.10 10.22 -5.43
C ASN A 128 12.20 10.02 -6.66
N ALA A 129 12.34 8.89 -7.35
CA ALA A 129 11.46 8.54 -8.47
C ALA A 129 10.02 8.33 -8.02
N LEU A 130 9.82 7.65 -6.88
CA LEU A 130 8.50 7.49 -6.25
C LEU A 130 7.90 8.84 -5.85
N LEU A 131 8.67 9.71 -5.18
CA LEU A 131 8.20 11.03 -4.74
C LEU A 131 7.65 11.89 -5.87
N LYS A 132 8.31 11.88 -7.02
CA LYS A 132 7.84 12.61 -8.20
C LYS A 132 6.47 12.12 -8.68
N ARG A 133 6.15 10.86 -8.42
CA ARG A 133 4.92 10.21 -8.87
C ARG A 133 3.78 10.27 -7.86
N LEU A 134 4.10 10.35 -6.57
CA LEU A 134 3.11 10.54 -5.50
C LEU A 134 2.26 11.79 -5.67
N LYS A 135 2.77 12.80 -6.41
CA LYS A 135 2.08 14.06 -6.67
C LYS A 135 1.03 14.00 -7.78
N SER A 136 1.00 12.92 -8.57
CA SER A 136 0.09 12.80 -9.71
C SER A 136 -1.00 11.76 -9.42
N HIS A 137 -2.20 12.25 -9.12
CA HIS A 137 -3.45 11.49 -9.04
C HIS A 137 -3.67 10.61 -7.78
N ARG A 138 -4.88 10.07 -7.65
CA ARG A 138 -5.42 9.25 -6.56
C ARG A 138 -4.74 7.87 -6.47
N ILE A 139 -3.44 7.89 -6.20
CA ILE A 139 -2.59 6.71 -6.07
C ILE A 139 -2.23 6.60 -4.61
N CYS A 140 -2.53 5.45 -4.00
CA CYS A 140 -2.12 5.14 -2.64
C CYS A 140 -0.90 4.23 -2.68
N HIS A 141 0.14 4.60 -1.97
CA HIS A 141 1.35 3.78 -1.85
C HIS A 141 1.46 3.24 -0.43
N TYR A 142 1.66 1.96 -0.30
CA TYR A 142 1.93 1.31 0.98
C TYR A 142 3.36 0.83 1.01
N PHE A 143 4.09 1.33 1.97
CA PHE A 143 5.45 0.93 2.25
C PHE A 143 5.47 0.05 3.48
N SER A 144 6.08 -1.12 3.39
CA SER A 144 6.35 -1.96 4.55
C SER A 144 7.84 -1.92 4.83
N ALA A 145 8.24 -1.44 5.99
CA ALA A 145 9.64 -1.36 6.39
C ALA A 145 9.89 -2.21 7.65
N ASP A 146 10.95 -3.02 7.62
CA ASP A 146 11.34 -3.89 8.74
C ASP A 146 12.24 -3.17 9.76
N ARG A 147 12.71 -1.97 9.43
CA ARG A 147 13.54 -1.12 10.28
C ARG A 147 12.95 0.28 10.38
N GLU A 148 13.31 0.99 11.43
CA GLU A 148 12.94 2.39 11.59
C GLU A 148 13.49 3.21 10.43
N CYS A 149 12.64 3.51 9.46
CA CYS A 149 13.00 4.29 8.28
C CYS A 149 13.20 5.77 8.62
N ARG A 150 14.31 6.09 9.32
CA ARG A 150 14.65 7.47 9.69
C ARG A 150 15.08 8.33 8.51
N GLN A 151 15.45 7.71 7.38
CA GLN A 151 16.07 8.40 6.23
C GLN A 151 15.16 8.51 5.00
N PHE A 152 13.87 8.23 5.13
CA PHE A 152 12.96 8.37 3.99
C PHE A 152 12.71 9.87 3.69
N ALA A 153 13.17 10.33 2.52
CA ALA A 153 12.83 11.65 1.99
C ALA A 153 11.30 11.82 1.79
N VAL A 154 10.55 10.74 1.87
CA VAL A 154 9.10 10.66 1.70
C VAL A 154 8.31 11.11 2.95
N ARG A 155 8.96 11.29 4.11
CA ARG A 155 8.28 11.65 5.38
C ARG A 155 7.36 12.88 5.30
N GLN A 156 7.61 13.80 4.40
CA GLN A 156 6.78 15.00 4.25
C GLN A 156 5.39 14.73 3.63
N PHE A 157 5.20 13.55 3.00
CA PHE A 157 3.97 13.22 2.28
C PHE A 157 3.32 11.90 2.74
N VAL A 158 3.91 11.27 3.73
CA VAL A 158 3.55 9.92 4.17
C VAL A 158 3.07 9.96 5.60
N GLN A 159 2.01 9.26 5.87
CA GLN A 159 1.54 9.03 7.23
C GLN A 159 2.26 7.81 7.81
N ASP A 160 3.09 8.03 8.84
CA ASP A 160 3.74 6.93 9.58
C ASP A 160 2.70 6.23 10.46
N VAL A 161 2.57 4.94 10.26
CA VAL A 161 1.75 4.09 11.11
C VAL A 161 2.67 3.03 11.71
N SER A 162 2.94 3.13 13.01
CA SER A 162 3.82 2.19 13.71
C SER A 162 3.06 0.94 14.15
N CYS A 163 3.57 -0.21 13.78
CA CYS A 163 3.08 -1.52 14.20
C CYS A 163 3.76 -1.99 15.48
#